data_2cb884e4de6da504b26dc7418988a37c
#
_entry.id   2cb884e4de6da504b26dc7418988a37c
#
_cell.length_a   1.000
_cell.length_b   1.000
_cell.length_c   1.000
_cell.angle_alpha   90.00
_cell.angle_beta   90.00
_cell.angle_gamma   90.00
#
_symmetry.space_group_name_H-M   'P 1'
#
loop_
_entity.id
_entity.type
_entity.pdbx_description
1 polymer ?
#
loop_
_entity_poly.entity_id
_entity_poly.type
_entity_poly.pdbx_seq_one_letter_code
_entity_poly.pdbx_strand_id
1 'polypeptide(L)'
;MKEARYHKHRLANHVLHPETLMLGYGYDPLLSEGAVKPPVFLTSTFVFRSAEEGRDFFDYTAGRREPPRGAATGLVYSRFNHPNSEIVEDRLAAYEEAEACILFSSGMSAIATSILTFTRPGDVILHSQPLYGGTETLVSRTLTTYNINAVGFANGVDEASVRGAAATASMKGRVSVIMIETPSNPLNTLVDIKLMRRVADEIAAKQGDRPIIVCDNTLLGPVFQRPLALGADLSVYSLTKYVGGHSDLIAGAALGGEALMKPIRLLRGAVGTQLDPHSSWMISRSLETLALRMERANSNARIVAEFLRDHPRVEQVYYLPFLPADTPARSVYESQCSAPGSTFSFDVKGGLSDAFTCLNRLQIFKLAVSLGGTESLACHPGTTTHSGVPNEVRTRIGVRDTTIRLSIGIEHPDDLVADLSQALIAH
;
A
#
# COMPACT_ATOMS: atom_id res chain seq x y z
N MET A 1 4.46 -22.27 26.55
CA MET A 1 4.01 -23.13 25.45
C MET A 1 5.11 -23.18 24.40
N LYS A 2 5.38 -24.35 23.80
CA LYS A 2 6.26 -24.39 22.62
C LYS A 2 5.53 -23.64 21.50
N GLU A 3 6.18 -22.62 20.94
CA GLU A 3 5.71 -21.91 19.76
C GLU A 3 5.37 -22.95 18.66
N ALA A 4 4.22 -22.81 18.01
CA ALA A 4 3.82 -23.76 16.98
C ALA A 4 4.89 -23.86 15.91
N ARG A 5 5.16 -25.06 15.41
CA ARG A 5 6.31 -25.36 14.51
C ARG A 5 6.39 -24.39 13.31
N TYR A 6 5.24 -23.99 12.76
CA TYR A 6 5.14 -23.17 11.55
C TYR A 6 4.84 -21.69 11.83
N HIS A 7 4.94 -21.24 13.11
CA HIS A 7 4.81 -19.84 13.53
C HIS A 7 6.07 -19.34 14.21
N LYS A 8 7.23 -19.85 13.85
CA LYS A 8 8.50 -19.45 14.44
C LYS A 8 9.15 -18.34 13.64
N HIS A 9 9.45 -17.25 14.31
CA HIS A 9 10.29 -16.16 13.78
C HIS A 9 11.79 -16.37 14.06
N ARG A 10 12.15 -17.40 14.84
CA ARG A 10 13.53 -17.63 15.28
C ARG A 10 13.90 -19.10 15.27
N LEU A 11 15.16 -19.35 14.96
CA LEU A 11 15.86 -20.63 15.19
C LEU A 11 16.95 -20.39 16.23
N ALA A 12 16.73 -20.78 17.47
CA ALA A 12 17.55 -20.41 18.61
C ALA A 12 17.72 -18.88 18.69
N ASN A 13 18.95 -18.37 18.56
CA ASN A 13 19.25 -16.93 18.59
C ASN A 13 19.16 -16.25 17.22
N HIS A 14 18.95 -17.00 16.12
CA HIS A 14 18.87 -16.46 14.77
C HIS A 14 17.43 -16.02 14.45
N VAL A 15 17.27 -14.75 14.07
CA VAL A 15 16.00 -14.22 13.55
C VAL A 15 15.86 -14.62 12.10
N LEU A 16 14.73 -15.21 11.70
CA LEU A 16 14.48 -15.59 10.32
C LEU A 16 14.18 -14.35 9.47
N HIS A 17 14.73 -14.33 8.29
CA HIS A 17 14.47 -13.27 7.30
C HIS A 17 13.05 -13.39 6.71
N PRO A 18 12.42 -12.26 6.33
CA PRO A 18 11.07 -12.26 5.75
C PRO A 18 10.92 -13.22 4.56
N GLU A 19 11.90 -13.28 3.66
CA GLU A 19 11.88 -14.14 2.48
C GLU A 19 11.74 -15.63 2.86
N THR A 20 12.37 -16.06 3.95
CA THR A 20 12.25 -17.42 4.47
C THR A 20 10.85 -17.65 5.06
N LEU A 21 10.33 -16.66 5.80
CA LEU A 21 8.99 -16.75 6.41
C LEU A 21 7.89 -16.85 5.34
N MET A 22 8.03 -16.14 4.21
CA MET A 22 7.04 -16.20 3.12
C MET A 22 6.85 -17.60 2.54
N LEU A 23 7.82 -18.51 2.67
CA LEU A 23 7.74 -19.87 2.10
C LEU A 23 6.85 -20.81 2.91
N GLY A 24 6.70 -20.62 4.21
CA GLY A 24 6.00 -21.59 5.05
C GLY A 24 5.35 -21.08 6.33
N TYR A 25 5.53 -19.81 6.68
CA TYR A 25 4.95 -19.25 7.91
C TYR A 25 3.42 -19.27 7.89
N GLY A 26 2.81 -19.58 9.02
CA GLY A 26 1.35 -19.59 9.18
C GLY A 26 0.64 -20.81 8.59
N TYR A 27 1.37 -21.81 8.04
CA TYR A 27 0.76 -23.00 7.46
C TYR A 27 1.37 -24.28 8.02
N ASP A 28 0.52 -25.16 8.57
CA ASP A 28 0.89 -26.52 9.01
C ASP A 28 0.43 -27.53 7.97
N PRO A 29 1.35 -28.17 7.21
CA PRO A 29 1.00 -29.18 6.22
C PRO A 29 0.22 -30.38 6.77
N LEU A 30 0.41 -30.73 8.04
CA LEU A 30 -0.29 -31.86 8.66
C LEU A 30 -1.79 -31.63 8.84
N LEU A 31 -2.25 -30.38 8.78
CA LEU A 31 -3.67 -30.04 8.74
C LEU A 31 -4.30 -30.18 7.34
N SER A 32 -3.50 -30.55 6.33
CA SER A 32 -3.92 -30.70 4.94
C SER A 32 -3.24 -31.91 4.29
N GLU A 33 -3.36 -33.10 4.91
CA GLU A 33 -2.84 -34.38 4.40
C GLU A 33 -1.34 -34.36 4.08
N GLY A 34 -0.56 -33.50 4.71
CA GLY A 34 0.88 -33.33 4.46
C GLY A 34 1.22 -32.55 3.21
N ALA A 35 0.28 -31.85 2.59
CA ALA A 35 0.52 -31.03 1.40
C ALA A 35 1.53 -29.90 1.70
N VAL A 36 2.63 -29.81 0.93
CA VAL A 36 3.68 -28.78 1.12
C VAL A 36 3.13 -27.35 0.96
N LYS A 37 2.13 -27.18 0.09
CA LYS A 37 1.46 -25.91 -0.15
C LYS A 37 0.01 -25.98 0.34
N PRO A 38 -0.55 -24.90 0.89
CA PRO A 38 -1.94 -24.90 1.34
C PRO A 38 -2.89 -25.16 0.18
N PRO A 39 -3.89 -26.03 0.33
CA PRO A 39 -4.97 -26.16 -0.63
C PRO A 39 -5.84 -24.89 -0.64
N VAL A 40 -6.67 -24.74 -1.68
CA VAL A 40 -7.72 -23.70 -1.71
C VAL A 40 -8.97 -24.28 -1.03
N PHE A 41 -9.36 -23.70 0.10
CA PHE A 41 -10.56 -24.10 0.85
C PHE A 41 -11.79 -23.35 0.31
N LEU A 42 -12.44 -23.89 -0.73
CA LEU A 42 -13.65 -23.26 -1.32
C LEU A 42 -14.89 -23.58 -0.51
N THR A 43 -15.00 -22.98 0.68
CA THR A 43 -16.17 -23.10 1.54
C THR A 43 -16.52 -21.74 2.15
N SER A 44 -17.81 -21.51 2.39
CA SER A 44 -18.30 -20.34 3.13
C SER A 44 -18.49 -20.61 4.63
N THR A 45 -18.62 -21.88 5.05
CA THR A 45 -19.06 -22.25 6.39
C THR A 45 -18.19 -23.36 6.94
N PHE A 46 -17.85 -23.28 8.22
CA PHE A 46 -17.09 -24.27 8.97
C PHE A 46 -17.96 -24.85 10.09
N VAL A 47 -17.79 -26.13 10.36
CA VAL A 47 -18.55 -26.82 11.41
C VAL A 47 -17.89 -26.65 12.76
N PHE A 48 -18.70 -26.58 13.84
CA PHE A 48 -18.23 -26.65 15.21
C PHE A 48 -18.25 -28.10 15.68
N ARG A 49 -17.36 -28.45 16.60
CA ARG A 49 -17.35 -29.78 17.28
C ARG A 49 -18.49 -29.93 18.24
N SER A 50 -18.94 -28.80 18.83
CA SER A 50 -20.07 -28.76 19.75
C SER A 50 -20.77 -27.39 19.70
N ALA A 51 -21.99 -27.32 20.27
CA ALA A 51 -22.73 -26.07 20.42
C ALA A 51 -21.98 -25.05 21.31
N GLU A 52 -21.25 -25.57 22.32
CA GLU A 52 -20.45 -24.76 23.24
C GLU A 52 -19.27 -24.09 22.49
N GLU A 53 -18.59 -24.80 21.58
CA GLU A 53 -17.53 -24.24 20.76
C GLU A 53 -18.06 -23.08 19.91
N GLY A 54 -19.23 -23.24 19.29
CA GLY A 54 -19.89 -22.19 18.53
C GLY A 54 -20.23 -20.97 19.39
N ARG A 55 -20.86 -21.17 20.56
CA ARG A 55 -21.13 -20.09 21.53
C ARG A 55 -19.83 -19.37 21.91
N ASP A 56 -18.81 -20.10 22.27
CA ASP A 56 -17.55 -19.56 22.78
C ASP A 56 -16.87 -18.69 21.74
N PHE A 57 -16.89 -19.09 20.45
CA PHE A 57 -16.39 -18.25 19.34
C PHE A 57 -17.10 -16.89 19.32
N PHE A 58 -18.43 -16.88 19.34
CA PHE A 58 -19.18 -15.63 19.28
C PHE A 58 -19.03 -14.79 20.57
N ASP A 59 -18.83 -15.40 21.72
CA ASP A 59 -18.55 -14.68 22.96
C ASP A 59 -17.17 -13.99 22.92
N TYR A 60 -16.15 -14.69 22.43
CA TYR A 60 -14.78 -14.13 22.26
C TYR A 60 -14.78 -13.01 21.24
N THR A 61 -15.38 -13.22 20.08
CA THR A 61 -15.42 -12.22 19.00
C THR A 61 -16.18 -10.96 19.41
N ALA A 62 -17.26 -11.10 20.16
CA ALA A 62 -18.04 -9.98 20.69
C ALA A 62 -17.44 -9.33 21.95
N GLY A 63 -16.33 -9.86 22.47
CA GLY A 63 -15.69 -9.35 23.69
C GLY A 63 -16.50 -9.60 24.97
N ARG A 64 -17.46 -10.54 24.95
CA ARG A 64 -18.23 -10.92 26.14
C ARG A 64 -17.46 -11.82 27.08
N ARG A 65 -16.47 -12.51 26.57
CA ARG A 65 -15.56 -13.38 27.32
C ARG A 65 -14.18 -13.38 26.70
N GLU A 66 -13.13 -13.41 27.49
CA GLU A 66 -11.76 -13.55 27.00
C GLU A 66 -11.48 -15.00 26.60
N PRO A 67 -10.84 -15.25 25.43
CA PRO A 67 -10.42 -16.58 25.04
C PRO A 67 -9.36 -17.11 26.00
N PRO A 68 -9.30 -18.42 26.26
CA PRO A 68 -8.20 -19.04 27.00
C PRO A 68 -6.86 -18.67 26.32
N ARG A 69 -5.83 -18.35 27.12
CA ARG A 69 -4.55 -17.93 26.65
C ARG A 69 -3.96 -18.94 25.65
N GLY A 70 -3.75 -18.50 24.40
CA GLY A 70 -3.22 -19.34 23.32
C GLY A 70 -4.25 -20.27 22.67
N ALA A 71 -5.54 -20.07 22.92
CA ALA A 71 -6.60 -20.75 22.17
C ALA A 71 -6.78 -20.05 20.82
N ALA A 72 -6.82 -20.84 19.74
CA ALA A 72 -7.32 -20.34 18.45
C ALA A 72 -8.83 -20.06 18.59
N THR A 73 -9.29 -18.96 18.00
CA THR A 73 -10.73 -18.62 18.03
C THR A 73 -11.60 -19.53 17.16
N GLY A 74 -10.96 -20.39 16.34
CA GLY A 74 -11.63 -21.30 15.42
C GLY A 74 -12.11 -20.64 14.12
N LEU A 75 -12.59 -21.47 13.19
CA LEU A 75 -13.15 -21.03 11.91
C LEU A 75 -14.67 -21.14 11.96
N VAL A 76 -15.38 -20.17 11.40
CA VAL A 76 -16.86 -20.12 11.46
C VAL A 76 -17.48 -19.89 10.10
N TYR A 77 -17.10 -18.80 9.47
CA TYR A 77 -17.69 -18.32 8.22
C TYR A 77 -16.70 -17.44 7.47
N SER A 78 -16.53 -17.67 6.18
CA SER A 78 -15.45 -17.05 5.38
C SER A 78 -15.50 -15.51 5.31
N ARG A 79 -16.63 -14.88 5.65
CA ARG A 79 -16.72 -13.43 5.82
C ARG A 79 -15.95 -12.92 7.05
N PHE A 80 -15.78 -13.75 8.06
CA PHE A 80 -15.04 -13.39 9.28
C PHE A 80 -13.59 -13.81 9.23
N ASN A 81 -13.36 -15.09 8.97
CA ASN A 81 -12.03 -15.69 8.86
C ASN A 81 -12.04 -16.90 7.92
N HIS A 82 -10.86 -17.24 7.39
CA HIS A 82 -10.72 -18.28 6.39
C HIS A 82 -9.26 -18.76 6.34
N PRO A 83 -8.96 -20.07 6.20
CA PRO A 83 -7.60 -20.57 6.28
C PRO A 83 -6.62 -19.92 5.30
N ASN A 84 -7.02 -19.76 4.03
CA ASN A 84 -6.14 -19.11 3.04
C ASN A 84 -5.88 -17.64 3.34
N SER A 85 -6.87 -16.94 3.91
CA SER A 85 -6.70 -15.53 4.30
C SER A 85 -5.80 -15.41 5.53
N GLU A 86 -5.99 -16.25 6.55
CA GLU A 86 -5.15 -16.22 7.75
C GLU A 86 -3.68 -16.47 7.45
N ILE A 87 -3.35 -17.42 6.55
CA ILE A 87 -1.97 -17.67 6.11
C ILE A 87 -1.35 -16.39 5.49
N VAL A 88 -2.10 -15.67 4.67
CA VAL A 88 -1.61 -14.42 4.05
C VAL A 88 -1.52 -13.29 5.07
N GLU A 89 -2.52 -13.16 5.96
CA GLU A 89 -2.53 -12.17 7.04
C GLU A 89 -1.31 -12.37 7.95
N ASP A 90 -1.00 -13.61 8.35
CA ASP A 90 0.18 -13.97 9.16
C ASP A 90 1.49 -13.64 8.44
N ARG A 91 1.62 -13.99 7.16
CA ARG A 91 2.81 -13.73 6.38
C ARG A 91 3.06 -12.24 6.18
N LEU A 92 2.04 -11.46 5.84
CA LEU A 92 2.18 -10.01 5.69
C LEU A 92 2.51 -9.34 7.02
N ALA A 93 1.85 -9.74 8.11
CA ALA A 93 2.17 -9.25 9.45
C ALA A 93 3.63 -9.56 9.82
N ALA A 94 4.11 -10.78 9.55
CA ALA A 94 5.49 -11.18 9.76
C ALA A 94 6.49 -10.38 8.89
N TYR A 95 6.12 -10.03 7.66
CA TYR A 95 6.98 -9.26 6.75
C TYR A 95 7.20 -7.82 7.24
N GLU A 96 6.14 -7.16 7.68
CA GLU A 96 6.19 -5.77 8.19
C GLU A 96 6.50 -5.66 9.69
N GLU A 97 6.65 -6.77 10.39
CA GLU A 97 6.78 -6.81 11.85
C GLU A 97 5.56 -6.16 12.55
N ALA A 98 4.35 -6.32 11.96
CA ALA A 98 3.09 -5.89 12.53
C ALA A 98 2.53 -6.94 13.49
N GLU A 99 1.69 -6.50 14.46
CA GLU A 99 0.99 -7.43 15.35
C GLU A 99 -0.15 -8.17 14.65
N ALA A 100 -0.80 -7.51 13.68
CA ALA A 100 -1.90 -8.09 12.92
C ALA A 100 -2.02 -7.52 11.51
N CYS A 101 -2.61 -8.32 10.62
CA CYS A 101 -2.99 -7.95 9.27
C CYS A 101 -4.46 -8.33 9.02
N ILE A 102 -5.13 -7.61 8.13
CA ILE A 102 -6.48 -7.90 7.66
C ILE A 102 -6.52 -7.76 6.14
N LEU A 103 -7.02 -8.80 5.46
CA LEU A 103 -7.21 -8.79 4.01
C LEU A 103 -8.56 -8.19 3.61
N PHE A 104 -8.56 -7.57 2.43
CA PHE A 104 -9.72 -6.93 1.81
C PHE A 104 -9.81 -7.27 0.32
N SER A 105 -11.01 -7.16 -0.24
CA SER A 105 -11.28 -7.38 -1.66
C SER A 105 -10.62 -6.36 -2.60
N SER A 106 -10.10 -5.25 -2.07
CA SER A 106 -9.34 -4.25 -2.83
C SER A 106 -8.54 -3.33 -1.91
N GLY A 107 -7.51 -2.63 -2.44
CA GLY A 107 -6.81 -1.58 -1.71
C GLY A 107 -7.75 -0.45 -1.27
N MET A 108 -8.72 -0.08 -2.11
CA MET A 108 -9.71 0.94 -1.74
C MET A 108 -10.62 0.51 -0.58
N SER A 109 -11.00 -0.77 -0.49
CA SER A 109 -11.77 -1.25 0.66
C SER A 109 -10.93 -1.29 1.94
N ALA A 110 -9.62 -1.56 1.85
CA ALA A 110 -8.70 -1.46 2.98
C ALA A 110 -8.60 0.00 3.48
N ILE A 111 -8.38 0.96 2.58
CA ILE A 111 -8.30 2.39 2.88
C ILE A 111 -9.63 2.91 3.47
N ALA A 112 -10.75 2.65 2.78
CA ALA A 112 -12.06 3.13 3.20
C ALA A 112 -12.46 2.58 4.58
N THR A 113 -12.27 1.28 4.82
CA THR A 113 -12.58 0.65 6.11
C THR A 113 -11.68 1.20 7.22
N SER A 114 -10.39 1.37 6.96
CA SER A 114 -9.45 1.96 7.93
C SER A 114 -9.86 3.39 8.33
N ILE A 115 -10.17 4.23 7.36
CA ILE A 115 -10.61 5.61 7.62
C ILE A 115 -11.95 5.62 8.39
N LEU A 116 -12.96 4.92 7.88
CA LEU A 116 -14.31 4.93 8.47
C LEU A 116 -14.36 4.34 9.88
N THR A 117 -13.44 3.45 10.23
CA THR A 117 -13.33 2.90 11.58
C THR A 117 -13.08 3.99 12.63
N PHE A 118 -12.25 4.98 12.28
CA PHE A 118 -11.75 5.99 13.22
C PHE A 118 -12.35 7.38 13.03
N THR A 119 -13.19 7.58 12.02
CA THR A 119 -13.87 8.87 11.77
C THR A 119 -15.33 8.84 12.23
N ARG A 120 -15.84 10.01 12.54
CA ARG A 120 -17.26 10.26 12.88
C ARG A 120 -17.73 11.52 12.14
N PRO A 121 -19.04 11.71 11.93
CA PRO A 121 -19.56 12.96 11.38
C PRO A 121 -19.09 14.17 12.20
N GLY A 122 -18.52 15.17 11.52
CA GLY A 122 -17.88 16.35 12.11
C GLY A 122 -16.36 16.25 12.23
N ASP A 123 -15.77 15.07 12.06
CA ASP A 123 -14.31 14.89 12.06
C ASP A 123 -13.66 15.43 10.77
N VAL A 124 -12.34 15.60 10.86
CA VAL A 124 -11.48 16.05 9.76
C VAL A 124 -10.40 15.03 9.49
N ILE A 125 -10.20 14.73 8.21
CA ILE A 125 -9.07 13.96 7.70
C ILE A 125 -8.01 14.95 7.22
N LEU A 126 -6.82 14.92 7.82
CA LEU A 126 -5.63 15.57 7.29
C LEU A 126 -4.97 14.63 6.27
N HIS A 127 -4.61 15.08 5.07
CA HIS A 127 -4.05 14.18 4.09
C HIS A 127 -2.92 14.78 3.24
N SER A 128 -2.01 13.91 2.74
CA SER A 128 -1.00 14.32 1.77
C SER A 128 -1.61 14.57 0.39
N GLN A 129 -0.93 15.38 -0.41
CA GLN A 129 -1.27 15.60 -1.83
C GLN A 129 0.01 15.45 -2.68
N PRO A 130 -0.05 14.71 -3.82
CA PRO A 130 -1.22 13.95 -4.29
C PRO A 130 -1.46 12.66 -3.48
N LEU A 131 -2.71 12.18 -3.49
CA LEU A 131 -3.09 10.82 -3.17
C LEU A 131 -3.44 10.08 -4.46
N TYR A 132 -3.47 8.76 -4.42
CA TYR A 132 -4.11 7.96 -5.47
C TYR A 132 -5.51 8.51 -5.78
N GLY A 133 -5.89 8.63 -7.07
CA GLY A 133 -7.13 9.30 -7.48
C GLY A 133 -8.40 8.74 -6.83
N GLY A 134 -8.45 7.42 -6.55
CA GLY A 134 -9.54 6.80 -5.81
C GLY A 134 -9.60 7.28 -4.35
N THR A 135 -8.47 7.38 -3.68
CA THR A 135 -8.37 7.88 -2.30
C THR A 135 -8.70 9.37 -2.22
N GLU A 136 -8.19 10.17 -3.15
CA GLU A 136 -8.53 11.59 -3.25
C GLU A 136 -10.04 11.80 -3.41
N THR A 137 -10.68 11.03 -4.31
CA THR A 137 -12.14 11.08 -4.49
C THR A 137 -12.88 10.64 -3.24
N LEU A 138 -12.41 9.60 -2.56
CA LEU A 138 -13.01 9.13 -1.31
C LEU A 138 -13.00 10.25 -0.25
N VAL A 139 -11.83 10.83 0.05
CA VAL A 139 -11.70 11.76 1.17
C VAL A 139 -12.26 13.14 0.85
N SER A 140 -12.08 13.66 -0.38
CA SER A 140 -12.45 15.04 -0.72
C SER A 140 -13.85 15.20 -1.30
N ARG A 141 -14.51 14.11 -1.74
CA ARG A 141 -15.85 14.14 -2.31
C ARG A 141 -16.83 13.22 -1.60
N THR A 142 -16.51 11.94 -1.49
CA THR A 142 -17.46 10.95 -0.96
C THR A 142 -17.71 11.15 0.53
N LEU A 143 -16.66 11.22 1.34
CA LEU A 143 -16.81 11.34 2.80
C LEU A 143 -17.33 12.70 3.26
N THR A 144 -17.17 13.74 2.44
CA THR A 144 -17.76 15.06 2.74
C THR A 144 -19.29 15.03 2.71
N THR A 145 -19.91 14.14 1.94
CA THR A 145 -21.38 13.95 1.96
C THR A 145 -21.89 13.32 3.26
N TYR A 146 -21.00 12.71 4.05
CA TYR A 146 -21.26 12.16 5.38
C TYR A 146 -20.79 13.11 6.50
N ASN A 147 -20.55 14.39 6.17
CA ASN A 147 -20.04 15.39 7.11
C ASN A 147 -18.68 15.03 7.73
N ILE A 148 -17.82 14.36 6.96
CA ILE A 148 -16.41 14.14 7.31
C ILE A 148 -15.59 15.03 6.38
N ASN A 149 -14.92 16.04 6.96
CA ASN A 149 -14.16 17.02 6.19
C ASN A 149 -12.75 16.53 5.86
N ALA A 150 -12.13 17.15 4.85
CA ALA A 150 -10.74 16.86 4.49
C ALA A 150 -9.93 18.16 4.35
N VAL A 151 -8.65 18.11 4.73
CA VAL A 151 -7.68 19.19 4.55
C VAL A 151 -6.37 18.58 4.02
N GLY A 152 -5.93 19.02 2.84
CA GLY A 152 -4.71 18.53 2.21
C GLY A 152 -3.50 19.42 2.48
N PHE A 153 -2.30 18.81 2.55
CA PHE A 153 -1.01 19.50 2.47
C PHE A 153 -0.25 19.07 1.21
N ALA A 154 0.38 20.03 0.53
CA ALA A 154 1.03 19.78 -0.77
C ALA A 154 2.48 19.30 -0.64
N ASN A 155 3.17 19.59 0.47
CA ASN A 155 4.56 19.23 0.68
C ASN A 155 4.73 18.53 2.03
N GLY A 156 4.84 17.19 1.99
CA GLY A 156 4.94 16.35 3.17
C GLY A 156 6.33 16.28 3.82
N VAL A 157 7.33 16.90 3.23
CA VAL A 157 8.69 17.05 3.80
C VAL A 157 8.96 18.47 4.30
N ASP A 158 8.03 19.39 4.08
CA ASP A 158 8.09 20.75 4.61
C ASP A 158 7.22 20.88 5.87
N GLU A 159 7.89 21.10 6.98
CA GLU A 159 7.27 21.21 8.31
C GLU A 159 6.25 22.35 8.40
N ALA A 160 6.52 23.49 7.75
CA ALA A 160 5.61 24.64 7.73
C ALA A 160 4.33 24.33 6.95
N SER A 161 4.44 23.67 5.80
CA SER A 161 3.31 23.21 4.98
C SER A 161 2.40 22.27 5.77
N VAL A 162 2.97 21.26 6.42
CA VAL A 162 2.21 20.26 7.19
C VAL A 162 1.53 20.88 8.41
N ARG A 163 2.24 21.69 9.21
CA ARG A 163 1.67 22.34 10.40
C ARG A 163 0.60 23.38 10.05
N GLY A 164 0.79 24.12 8.96
CA GLY A 164 -0.24 25.05 8.46
C GLY A 164 -1.55 24.34 8.09
N ALA A 165 -1.44 23.19 7.39
CA ALA A 165 -2.60 22.37 7.08
C ALA A 165 -3.22 21.74 8.33
N ALA A 166 -2.41 21.26 9.28
CA ALA A 166 -2.89 20.71 10.55
C ALA A 166 -3.63 21.75 11.39
N ALA A 167 -3.14 22.99 11.45
CA ALA A 167 -3.83 24.10 12.12
C ALA A 167 -5.18 24.40 11.45
N THR A 168 -5.21 24.43 10.11
CA THR A 168 -6.46 24.61 9.34
C THR A 168 -7.44 23.47 9.59
N ALA A 169 -6.98 22.23 9.65
CA ALA A 169 -7.79 21.06 9.94
C ALA A 169 -8.40 21.16 11.36
N SER A 170 -7.59 21.50 12.35
CA SER A 170 -8.03 21.63 13.75
C SER A 170 -9.07 22.75 13.97
N MET A 171 -9.10 23.78 13.11
CA MET A 171 -10.15 24.79 13.14
C MET A 171 -11.49 24.31 12.58
N LYS A 172 -11.49 23.27 11.74
CA LYS A 172 -12.69 22.72 11.11
C LYS A 172 -13.36 21.62 11.93
N GLY A 173 -12.64 20.99 12.85
CA GLY A 173 -13.15 19.90 13.68
C GLY A 173 -12.02 19.06 14.28
N ARG A 174 -12.40 17.97 14.93
CA ARG A 174 -11.45 16.99 15.48
C ARG A 174 -10.70 16.29 14.34
N VAL A 175 -9.39 16.36 14.32
CA VAL A 175 -8.57 15.61 13.36
C VAL A 175 -8.49 14.16 13.84
N SER A 176 -9.17 13.26 13.17
CA SER A 176 -9.24 11.84 13.57
C SER A 176 -8.27 10.95 12.81
N VAL A 177 -7.95 11.29 11.56
CA VAL A 177 -7.06 10.51 10.69
C VAL A 177 -6.09 11.44 9.98
N ILE A 178 -4.84 11.00 9.88
CA ILE A 178 -3.82 11.55 8.96
C ILE A 178 -3.57 10.49 7.89
N MET A 179 -4.10 10.71 6.67
CA MET A 179 -3.93 9.81 5.53
C MET A 179 -2.77 10.25 4.66
N ILE A 180 -1.75 9.39 4.49
CA ILE A 180 -0.58 9.71 3.67
C ILE A 180 -0.30 8.60 2.65
N GLU A 181 0.27 8.99 1.51
CA GLU A 181 0.81 8.11 0.50
C GLU A 181 2.27 8.51 0.22
N THR A 182 3.20 7.59 0.43
CA THR A 182 4.63 7.89 0.28
C THR A 182 5.45 6.68 -0.11
N PRO A 183 6.20 6.75 -1.24
CA PRO A 183 6.14 7.78 -2.27
C PRO A 183 4.77 7.82 -2.94
N SER A 184 4.35 8.99 -3.45
CA SER A 184 3.05 9.10 -4.08
C SER A 184 3.09 8.86 -5.59
N ASN A 185 2.03 8.30 -6.12
CA ASN A 185 1.79 8.20 -7.55
C ASN A 185 1.23 9.56 -8.08
N PRO A 186 1.75 10.14 -9.20
CA PRO A 186 2.69 9.54 -10.14
C PRO A 186 4.15 10.04 -10.01
N LEU A 187 4.44 11.06 -9.21
CA LEU A 187 5.71 11.78 -9.23
C LEU A 187 6.70 11.39 -8.13
N ASN A 188 6.40 10.34 -7.37
CA ASN A 188 7.22 9.88 -6.24
C ASN A 188 7.45 10.96 -5.16
N THR A 189 6.45 11.82 -4.94
CA THR A 189 6.51 12.82 -3.86
C THR A 189 6.57 12.11 -2.51
N LEU A 190 7.46 12.57 -1.64
CA LEU A 190 7.68 11.97 -0.33
C LEU A 190 6.93 12.70 0.78
N VAL A 191 6.55 11.93 1.80
CA VAL A 191 6.05 12.43 3.08
C VAL A 191 6.94 11.88 4.19
N ASP A 192 7.44 12.75 5.07
CA ASP A 192 8.19 12.35 6.27
C ASP A 192 7.21 11.77 7.31
N ILE A 193 7.24 10.44 7.46
CA ILE A 193 6.37 9.71 8.40
C ILE A 193 6.68 10.12 9.84
N LYS A 194 7.95 10.39 10.17
CA LYS A 194 8.33 10.84 11.52
C LYS A 194 7.80 12.24 11.81
N LEU A 195 7.75 13.12 10.80
CA LEU A 195 7.10 14.44 10.94
C LEU A 195 5.60 14.27 11.20
N MET A 196 4.93 13.36 10.48
CA MET A 196 3.51 13.08 10.72
C MET A 196 3.27 12.62 12.15
N ARG A 197 4.14 11.79 12.72
CA ARG A 197 4.04 11.37 14.14
C ARG A 197 4.15 12.57 15.08
N ARG A 198 5.14 13.44 14.89
CA ARG A 198 5.27 14.67 15.72
C ARG A 198 4.03 15.55 15.62
N VAL A 199 3.50 15.77 14.40
CA VAL A 199 2.30 16.57 14.19
C VAL A 199 1.07 15.93 14.82
N ALA A 200 0.93 14.60 14.74
CA ALA A 200 -0.15 13.87 15.41
C ALA A 200 -0.10 14.04 16.93
N ASP A 201 1.09 14.01 17.54
CA ASP A 201 1.27 14.23 18.97
C ASP A 201 0.97 15.69 19.37
N GLU A 202 1.33 16.67 18.53
CA GLU A 202 0.97 18.09 18.72
C GLU A 202 -0.55 18.33 18.63
N ILE A 203 -1.24 17.64 17.73
CA ILE A 203 -2.70 17.66 17.62
C ILE A 203 -3.32 17.03 18.89
N ALA A 204 -2.80 15.87 19.32
CA ALA A 204 -3.26 15.18 20.52
C ALA A 204 -3.18 16.05 21.78
N ALA A 205 -2.09 16.80 21.93
CA ALA A 205 -1.91 17.73 23.06
C ALA A 205 -2.98 18.84 23.14
N LYS A 206 -3.64 19.15 22.01
CA LYS A 206 -4.67 20.19 21.93
C LYS A 206 -6.10 19.63 22.00
N GLN A 207 -6.35 18.47 21.39
CA GLN A 207 -7.70 17.91 21.30
C GLN A 207 -7.98 16.75 22.26
N GLY A 208 -6.94 16.19 22.93
CA GLY A 208 -7.07 15.15 23.96
C GLY A 208 -6.90 13.72 23.44
N ASP A 209 -7.02 13.48 22.15
CA ASP A 209 -6.79 12.18 21.51
C ASP A 209 -5.93 12.32 20.25
N ARG A 210 -5.17 11.26 19.91
CA ARG A 210 -4.23 11.31 18.81
C ARG A 210 -4.89 10.83 17.51
N PRO A 211 -4.72 11.57 16.39
CA PRO A 211 -5.11 11.10 15.07
C PRO A 211 -4.40 9.81 14.71
N ILE A 212 -5.11 8.91 14.03
CA ILE A 212 -4.53 7.67 13.50
C ILE A 212 -3.80 7.97 12.18
N ILE A 213 -2.51 7.65 12.12
CA ILE A 213 -1.71 7.82 10.90
C ILE A 213 -1.87 6.56 10.04
N VAL A 214 -2.52 6.71 8.89
CA VAL A 214 -2.71 5.67 7.87
C VAL A 214 -1.76 5.95 6.71
N CYS A 215 -0.80 5.05 6.47
CA CYS A 215 0.16 5.19 5.39
C CYS A 215 -0.13 4.17 4.27
N ASP A 216 -0.45 4.66 3.08
CA ASP A 216 -0.47 3.83 1.88
C ASP A 216 0.98 3.58 1.44
N ASN A 217 1.43 2.33 1.60
CA ASN A 217 2.78 1.87 1.31
C ASN A 217 2.85 1.02 0.04
N THR A 218 1.88 1.15 -0.84
CA THR A 218 1.73 0.29 -2.03
C THR A 218 2.95 0.31 -2.96
N LEU A 219 3.64 1.46 -3.12
CA LEU A 219 4.74 1.59 -4.09
C LEU A 219 6.05 0.95 -3.65
N LEU A 220 6.37 0.93 -2.36
CA LEU A 220 7.67 0.45 -1.84
C LEU A 220 7.58 -0.75 -0.92
N GLY A 221 6.43 -1.02 -0.34
CA GLY A 221 6.36 -1.98 0.73
C GLY A 221 5.94 -3.38 0.38
N PRO A 222 6.18 -4.29 1.28
CA PRO A 222 6.93 -4.14 2.54
C PRO A 222 8.45 -4.25 2.36
N VAL A 223 8.96 -4.41 1.12
CA VAL A 223 10.37 -4.72 0.84
C VAL A 223 11.29 -3.51 1.06
N PHE A 224 10.87 -2.31 0.59
CA PHE A 224 11.73 -1.13 0.57
C PHE A 224 11.34 -0.03 1.55
N GLN A 225 10.18 -0.13 2.22
CA GLN A 225 9.76 0.82 3.24
C GLN A 225 8.87 0.14 4.29
N ARG A 226 9.03 0.51 5.56
CA ARG A 226 8.29 -0.02 6.71
C ARG A 226 7.66 1.11 7.53
N PRO A 227 6.46 1.58 7.18
CA PRO A 227 5.83 2.73 7.81
C PRO A 227 5.57 2.59 9.30
N LEU A 228 5.23 1.39 9.78
CA LEU A 228 4.97 1.13 11.19
C LEU A 228 6.22 1.40 12.05
N ALA A 229 7.40 0.98 11.60
CA ALA A 229 8.68 1.24 12.27
C ALA A 229 9.06 2.74 12.28
N LEU A 230 8.50 3.53 11.36
CA LEU A 230 8.74 4.96 11.22
C LEU A 230 7.73 5.82 11.99
N GLY A 231 6.68 5.20 12.55
CA GLY A 231 5.70 5.87 13.38
C GLY A 231 4.29 5.98 12.80
N ALA A 232 3.98 5.36 11.66
CA ALA A 232 2.59 5.18 11.24
C ALA A 232 1.87 4.21 12.18
N ASP A 233 0.57 4.39 12.34
CA ASP A 233 -0.27 3.49 13.15
C ASP A 233 -0.81 2.33 12.31
N LEU A 234 -1.09 2.59 11.04
CA LEU A 234 -1.56 1.62 10.06
C LEU A 234 -0.74 1.73 8.77
N SER A 235 -0.34 0.58 8.23
CA SER A 235 0.18 0.43 6.86
C SER A 235 -0.92 -0.19 6.01
N VAL A 236 -1.27 0.43 4.87
CA VAL A 236 -2.28 -0.09 3.95
C VAL A 236 -1.68 -0.34 2.58
N TYR A 237 -2.24 -1.34 1.89
CA TYR A 237 -1.75 -1.81 0.60
C TYR A 237 -2.86 -2.07 -0.39
N SER A 238 -2.62 -1.69 -1.63
CA SER A 238 -3.20 -2.39 -2.76
C SER A 238 -2.35 -3.62 -3.09
N LEU A 239 -2.74 -4.79 -2.58
CA LEU A 239 -2.05 -6.05 -2.88
C LEU A 239 -2.15 -6.42 -4.37
N THR A 240 -3.08 -5.82 -5.09
CA THR A 240 -3.21 -5.84 -6.57
C THR A 240 -1.91 -5.51 -7.29
N LYS A 241 -1.04 -4.70 -6.65
CA LYS A 241 0.20 -4.17 -7.22
C LYS A 241 1.36 -5.16 -6.98
N TYR A 242 2.45 -4.73 -6.44
CA TYR A 242 3.68 -5.52 -6.26
C TYR A 242 3.48 -6.85 -5.52
N VAL A 243 2.59 -6.89 -4.53
CA VAL A 243 2.38 -8.13 -3.74
C VAL A 243 1.75 -9.22 -4.59
N GLY A 244 0.66 -8.95 -5.28
CA GLY A 244 0.11 -9.86 -6.30
C GLY A 244 1.06 -10.03 -7.47
N GLY A 245 1.49 -8.94 -8.06
CA GLY A 245 2.61 -8.83 -8.98
C GLY A 245 2.44 -9.48 -10.35
N HIS A 246 1.24 -9.93 -10.72
CA HIS A 246 0.99 -10.64 -11.98
C HIS A 246 -0.21 -10.08 -12.76
N SER A 247 -0.75 -8.93 -12.34
CA SER A 247 -1.88 -8.24 -13.01
C SER A 247 -3.15 -9.09 -13.18
N ASP A 248 -3.36 -10.09 -12.31
CA ASP A 248 -4.37 -11.14 -12.44
C ASP A 248 -5.35 -11.20 -11.26
N LEU A 249 -5.21 -10.31 -10.26
CA LEU A 249 -6.10 -10.24 -9.09
C LEU A 249 -6.26 -8.81 -8.56
N ILE A 250 -7.32 -8.62 -7.78
CA ILE A 250 -7.57 -7.40 -7.01
C ILE A 250 -7.65 -7.77 -5.54
N ALA A 251 -6.84 -7.12 -4.70
CA ALA A 251 -6.84 -7.34 -3.25
C ALA A 251 -6.29 -6.12 -2.52
N GLY A 252 -6.52 -6.06 -1.20
CA GLY A 252 -5.97 -5.07 -0.31
C GLY A 252 -5.63 -5.65 1.06
N ALA A 253 -4.82 -4.91 1.83
CA ALA A 253 -4.52 -5.23 3.21
C ALA A 253 -4.40 -3.98 4.07
N ALA A 254 -4.66 -4.12 5.36
CA ALA A 254 -4.30 -3.17 6.39
C ALA A 254 -3.52 -3.92 7.49
N LEU A 255 -2.46 -3.30 8.00
CA LEU A 255 -1.58 -3.86 9.04
C LEU A 255 -1.37 -2.82 10.15
N GLY A 256 -1.20 -3.30 11.37
CA GLY A 256 -0.95 -2.45 12.53
C GLY A 256 -0.98 -3.21 13.84
N GLY A 257 -1.07 -2.46 14.94
CA GLY A 257 -1.25 -3.03 16.29
C GLY A 257 -2.62 -3.68 16.48
N GLU A 258 -2.70 -4.79 17.21
CA GLU A 258 -3.92 -5.58 17.41
C GLU A 258 -5.09 -4.73 17.91
N ALA A 259 -4.83 -3.78 18.81
CA ALA A 259 -5.87 -2.90 19.36
C ALA A 259 -6.58 -2.04 18.29
N LEU A 260 -5.84 -1.60 17.26
CA LEU A 260 -6.39 -0.85 16.12
C LEU A 260 -7.01 -1.78 15.07
N MET A 261 -6.45 -2.97 14.90
CA MET A 261 -6.92 -3.92 13.89
C MET A 261 -8.25 -4.57 14.27
N LYS A 262 -8.53 -4.78 15.57
CA LYS A 262 -9.80 -5.37 16.03
C LYS A 262 -11.04 -4.63 15.54
N PRO A 263 -11.21 -3.30 15.73
CA PRO A 263 -12.37 -2.57 15.20
C PRO A 263 -12.42 -2.53 13.66
N ILE A 264 -11.28 -2.53 12.99
CA ILE A 264 -11.22 -2.62 11.51
C ILE A 264 -11.77 -3.97 11.04
N ARG A 265 -11.41 -5.08 11.70
CA ARG A 265 -11.91 -6.44 11.41
C ARG A 265 -13.42 -6.52 11.59
N LEU A 266 -13.95 -5.90 12.64
CA LEU A 266 -15.41 -5.86 12.89
C LEU A 266 -16.13 -5.08 11.79
N LEU A 267 -15.62 -3.90 11.39
CA LEU A 267 -16.23 -3.11 10.33
C LEU A 267 -16.13 -3.82 8.97
N ARG A 268 -14.97 -4.44 8.64
CA ARG A 268 -14.83 -5.28 7.44
C ARG A 268 -15.90 -6.37 7.39
N GLY A 269 -16.11 -7.07 8.51
CA GLY A 269 -17.12 -8.12 8.62
C GLY A 269 -18.55 -7.60 8.42
N ALA A 270 -18.86 -6.39 8.89
CA ALA A 270 -20.16 -5.74 8.73
C ALA A 270 -20.39 -5.26 7.28
N VAL A 271 -19.39 -4.64 6.67
CA VAL A 271 -19.46 -4.13 5.27
C VAL A 271 -19.35 -5.26 4.24
N GLY A 272 -18.64 -6.35 4.57
CA GLY A 272 -18.54 -7.52 3.69
C GLY A 272 -17.47 -7.42 2.61
N THR A 273 -16.37 -6.72 2.87
CA THR A 273 -15.27 -6.48 1.91
C THR A 273 -14.06 -7.41 2.10
N GLN A 274 -14.28 -8.63 2.59
CA GLN A 274 -13.24 -9.66 2.73
C GLN A 274 -12.75 -10.14 1.35
N LEU A 275 -11.52 -10.66 1.33
CA LEU A 275 -10.95 -11.30 0.14
C LEU A 275 -11.46 -12.75 0.05
N ASP A 276 -11.66 -13.24 -1.17
CA ASP A 276 -12.05 -14.62 -1.43
C ASP A 276 -10.90 -15.64 -1.24
N PRO A 277 -11.20 -16.93 -1.06
CA PRO A 277 -10.19 -17.97 -0.83
C PRO A 277 -9.19 -18.15 -1.96
N HIS A 278 -9.65 -18.09 -3.22
CA HIS A 278 -8.79 -18.31 -4.38
C HIS A 278 -7.79 -17.17 -4.54
N SER A 279 -8.25 -15.91 -4.48
CA SER A 279 -7.37 -14.73 -4.51
C SER A 279 -6.40 -14.72 -3.32
N SER A 280 -6.84 -15.12 -2.13
CA SER A 280 -5.96 -15.28 -0.96
C SER A 280 -4.85 -16.32 -1.23
N TRP A 281 -5.19 -17.46 -1.83
CA TRP A 281 -4.22 -18.47 -2.24
C TRP A 281 -3.22 -17.94 -3.27
N MET A 282 -3.68 -17.18 -4.28
CA MET A 282 -2.82 -16.56 -5.29
C MET A 282 -1.85 -15.56 -4.63
N ILE A 283 -2.31 -14.74 -3.68
CA ILE A 283 -1.44 -13.83 -2.91
C ILE A 283 -0.41 -14.63 -2.11
N SER A 284 -0.81 -15.70 -1.43
CA SER A 284 0.11 -16.57 -0.68
C SER A 284 1.25 -17.10 -1.57
N ARG A 285 0.93 -17.53 -2.79
CA ARG A 285 1.91 -17.98 -3.81
C ARG A 285 2.81 -16.83 -4.27
N SER A 286 2.23 -15.64 -4.51
CA SER A 286 2.96 -14.47 -5.00
C SER A 286 3.94 -13.89 -3.96
N LEU A 287 3.61 -13.98 -2.67
CA LEU A 287 4.49 -13.55 -1.58
C LEU A 287 5.83 -14.29 -1.56
N GLU A 288 5.87 -15.54 -2.00
CA GLU A 288 7.08 -16.36 -2.02
C GLU A 288 8.19 -15.78 -2.92
N THR A 289 7.82 -14.98 -3.94
CA THR A 289 8.75 -14.35 -4.88
C THR A 289 8.71 -12.82 -4.83
N LEU A 290 8.07 -12.23 -3.83
CA LEU A 290 7.88 -10.77 -3.74
C LEU A 290 9.22 -10.02 -3.78
N ALA A 291 10.16 -10.37 -2.90
CA ALA A 291 11.46 -9.72 -2.84
C ALA A 291 12.22 -9.84 -4.18
N LEU A 292 12.29 -11.05 -4.75
CA LEU A 292 12.96 -11.30 -6.04
C LEU A 292 12.39 -10.44 -7.17
N ARG A 293 11.06 -10.31 -7.24
CA ARG A 293 10.40 -9.50 -8.28
C ARG A 293 10.65 -8.01 -8.07
N MET A 294 10.51 -7.53 -6.84
CA MET A 294 10.71 -6.11 -6.52
C MET A 294 12.18 -5.69 -6.70
N GLU A 295 13.15 -6.51 -6.28
CA GLU A 295 14.59 -6.24 -6.48
C GLU A 295 14.97 -6.22 -7.96
N ARG A 296 14.47 -7.18 -8.75
CA ARG A 296 14.71 -7.21 -10.19
C ARG A 296 14.11 -5.98 -10.88
N ALA A 297 12.87 -5.66 -10.61
CA ALA A 297 12.19 -4.50 -11.18
C ALA A 297 12.87 -3.18 -10.77
N ASN A 298 13.29 -3.06 -9.51
CA ASN A 298 14.07 -1.92 -9.01
C ASN A 298 15.41 -1.76 -9.73
N SER A 299 16.14 -2.86 -9.94
CA SER A 299 17.40 -2.82 -10.69
C SER A 299 17.20 -2.39 -12.14
N ASN A 300 16.14 -2.87 -12.79
CA ASN A 300 15.77 -2.46 -14.14
C ASN A 300 15.37 -0.98 -14.18
N ALA A 301 14.58 -0.51 -13.19
CA ALA A 301 14.15 0.87 -13.11
C ALA A 301 15.32 1.85 -13.02
N ARG A 302 16.39 1.50 -12.32
CA ARG A 302 17.60 2.32 -12.25
C ARG A 302 18.22 2.51 -13.65
N ILE A 303 18.39 1.42 -14.41
CA ILE A 303 18.98 1.47 -15.77
C ILE A 303 18.12 2.32 -16.70
N VAL A 304 16.80 2.11 -16.68
CA VAL A 304 15.84 2.86 -17.48
C VAL A 304 15.82 4.35 -17.10
N ALA A 305 15.84 4.67 -15.80
CA ALA A 305 15.84 6.05 -15.33
C ALA A 305 17.13 6.80 -15.70
N GLU A 306 18.30 6.14 -15.61
CA GLU A 306 19.58 6.69 -16.03
C GLU A 306 19.58 6.97 -17.54
N PHE A 307 19.10 6.04 -18.37
CA PHE A 307 18.93 6.26 -19.81
C PHE A 307 18.02 7.46 -20.11
N LEU A 308 16.87 7.56 -19.45
CA LEU A 308 15.92 8.66 -19.67
C LEU A 308 16.49 10.01 -19.22
N ARG A 309 17.22 10.07 -18.11
CA ARG A 309 17.85 11.30 -17.62
C ARG A 309 18.79 11.91 -18.67
N ASP A 310 19.55 11.06 -19.35
CA ASP A 310 20.57 11.50 -20.30
C ASP A 310 20.02 11.63 -21.74
N HIS A 311 18.73 11.33 -21.95
CA HIS A 311 18.12 11.36 -23.29
C HIS A 311 17.71 12.77 -23.72
N PRO A 312 18.08 13.26 -24.95
CA PRO A 312 17.87 14.64 -25.39
C PRO A 312 16.39 15.04 -25.50
N ARG A 313 15.46 14.10 -25.67
CA ARG A 313 14.01 14.35 -25.75
C ARG A 313 13.30 14.34 -24.38
N VAL A 314 14.01 14.06 -23.30
CA VAL A 314 13.49 14.09 -21.93
C VAL A 314 13.83 15.41 -21.28
N GLU A 315 12.86 16.02 -20.61
CA GLU A 315 13.03 17.26 -19.86
C GLU A 315 13.38 16.99 -18.40
N GLN A 316 12.69 16.04 -17.78
CA GLN A 316 12.86 15.72 -16.36
C GLN A 316 12.49 14.26 -16.08
N VAL A 317 13.16 13.63 -15.10
CA VAL A 317 12.85 12.29 -14.58
C VAL A 317 12.56 12.39 -13.07
N TYR A 318 11.39 11.94 -12.66
CA TYR A 318 10.95 11.95 -11.26
C TYR A 318 11.31 10.61 -10.58
N TYR A 319 12.59 10.41 -10.32
CA TYR A 319 13.12 9.19 -9.71
C TYR A 319 13.87 9.53 -8.42
N LEU A 320 13.54 8.83 -7.32
CA LEU A 320 14.02 9.20 -5.97
C LEU A 320 15.54 9.39 -5.85
N PRO A 321 16.41 8.55 -6.47
CA PRO A 321 17.85 8.77 -6.46
C PRO A 321 18.33 10.07 -7.14
N PHE A 322 17.48 10.70 -7.95
CA PHE A 322 17.82 11.96 -8.64
C PHE A 322 17.41 13.20 -7.85
N LEU A 323 16.84 13.04 -6.66
CA LEU A 323 16.59 14.17 -5.76
C LEU A 323 17.90 14.90 -5.43
N PRO A 324 17.92 16.25 -5.46
CA PRO A 324 19.13 17.03 -5.14
C PRO A 324 19.61 16.72 -3.72
N ALA A 325 20.94 16.60 -3.53
CA ALA A 325 21.56 16.12 -2.29
C ALA A 325 21.15 16.91 -1.04
N ASP A 326 21.07 18.26 -1.17
CA ASP A 326 20.85 19.16 -0.03
C ASP A 326 19.35 19.49 0.20
N THR A 327 18.44 18.59 -0.18
CA THR A 327 17.00 18.81 -0.01
C THR A 327 16.41 17.98 1.12
N PRO A 328 15.36 18.49 1.83
CA PRO A 328 14.64 17.70 2.81
C PRO A 328 14.08 16.39 2.24
N ALA A 329 13.61 16.40 0.99
CA ALA A 329 13.12 15.21 0.30
C ALA A 329 14.20 14.14 0.15
N ARG A 330 15.45 14.53 -0.16
CA ARG A 330 16.59 13.59 -0.23
C ARG A 330 16.89 12.96 1.13
N SER A 331 16.92 13.75 2.19
CA SER A 331 17.14 13.26 3.55
C SER A 331 16.04 12.29 4.01
N VAL A 332 14.79 12.57 3.66
CA VAL A 332 13.66 11.68 3.94
C VAL A 332 13.79 10.39 3.15
N TYR A 333 14.10 10.44 1.86
CA TYR A 333 14.34 9.25 1.05
C TYR A 333 15.41 8.35 1.67
N GLU A 334 16.57 8.88 1.99
CA GLU A 334 17.71 8.12 2.53
C GLU A 334 17.44 7.54 3.93
N SER A 335 16.63 8.20 4.74
CA SER A 335 16.31 7.74 6.09
C SER A 335 15.09 6.80 6.17
N GLN A 336 14.22 6.82 5.16
CA GLN A 336 12.92 6.15 5.18
C GLN A 336 12.82 4.97 4.23
N CYS A 337 13.55 5.00 3.10
CA CYS A 337 13.47 4.01 2.03
C CYS A 337 14.80 3.29 1.86
N SER A 338 14.77 1.96 1.71
CA SER A 338 15.98 1.16 1.40
C SER A 338 16.28 1.12 -0.11
N ALA A 339 15.27 1.39 -0.96
CA ALA A 339 15.41 1.48 -2.40
C ALA A 339 14.30 2.36 -3.01
N PRO A 340 14.49 2.88 -4.25
CA PRO A 340 13.52 3.77 -4.90
C PRO A 340 12.28 3.08 -5.47
N GLY A 341 12.29 1.75 -5.60
CA GLY A 341 11.24 1.01 -6.30
C GLY A 341 11.32 1.10 -7.82
N SER A 342 10.26 0.68 -8.49
CA SER A 342 10.26 0.53 -9.95
C SER A 342 9.14 1.30 -10.67
N THR A 343 8.39 2.13 -9.96
CA THR A 343 7.42 3.06 -10.57
C THR A 343 7.95 4.48 -10.46
N PHE A 344 8.03 5.17 -11.59
CA PHE A 344 8.45 6.57 -11.65
C PHE A 344 7.88 7.25 -12.90
N SER A 345 8.02 8.57 -13.00
CA SER A 345 7.55 9.34 -14.14
C SER A 345 8.69 10.14 -14.78
N PHE A 346 8.47 10.56 -16.02
CA PHE A 346 9.32 11.51 -16.72
C PHE A 346 8.49 12.43 -17.60
N ASP A 347 9.02 13.61 -17.89
CA ASP A 347 8.44 14.56 -18.83
C ASP A 347 9.18 14.51 -20.15
N VAL A 348 8.44 14.36 -21.24
CA VAL A 348 9.03 14.55 -22.60
C VAL A 348 9.08 16.03 -22.95
N LYS A 349 10.05 16.43 -23.79
CA LYS A 349 10.08 17.77 -24.36
C LYS A 349 8.96 17.92 -25.39
N GLY A 350 8.24 19.04 -25.34
CA GLY A 350 7.14 19.35 -26.24
C GLY A 350 5.81 19.53 -25.52
N GLY A 351 4.77 18.87 -25.97
CA GLY A 351 3.41 18.94 -25.41
C GLY A 351 2.74 17.58 -25.30
N LEU A 352 1.41 17.60 -25.10
CA LEU A 352 0.58 16.39 -25.02
C LEU A 352 0.74 15.49 -26.24
N SER A 353 0.83 16.06 -27.44
CA SER A 353 1.02 15.29 -28.68
C SER A 353 2.33 14.52 -28.69
N ASP A 354 3.42 15.10 -28.16
CA ASP A 354 4.72 14.43 -28.05
C ASP A 354 4.67 13.26 -27.05
N ALA A 355 4.01 13.45 -25.90
CA ALA A 355 3.79 12.40 -24.93
C ALA A 355 2.97 11.24 -25.53
N PHE A 356 1.91 11.54 -26.26
CA PHE A 356 1.10 10.52 -26.92
C PHE A 356 1.84 9.82 -28.05
N THR A 357 2.65 10.54 -28.81
CA THR A 357 3.50 9.96 -29.86
C THR A 357 4.50 8.96 -29.26
N CYS A 358 5.16 9.33 -28.18
CA CYS A 358 6.05 8.42 -27.45
C CYS A 358 5.30 7.17 -26.98
N LEU A 359 4.19 7.35 -26.28
CA LEU A 359 3.37 6.23 -25.75
C LEU A 359 2.89 5.30 -26.87
N ASN A 360 2.38 5.84 -27.99
CA ASN A 360 1.85 5.06 -29.10
C ASN A 360 2.91 4.27 -29.88
N ARG A 361 4.20 4.63 -29.74
CA ARG A 361 5.32 3.93 -30.37
C ARG A 361 5.90 2.80 -29.54
N LEU A 362 5.55 2.72 -28.24
CA LEU A 362 6.02 1.65 -27.39
C LEU A 362 5.52 0.27 -27.89
N GLN A 363 6.40 -0.73 -27.88
CA GLN A 363 6.12 -2.07 -28.38
C GLN A 363 6.23 -3.14 -27.29
N ILE A 364 7.10 -2.93 -26.29
CA ILE A 364 7.27 -3.83 -25.14
C ILE A 364 6.45 -3.33 -23.96
N PHE A 365 6.58 -2.03 -23.63
CA PHE A 365 5.72 -1.41 -22.63
C PHE A 365 4.26 -1.44 -23.10
N LYS A 366 3.38 -1.98 -22.26
CA LYS A 366 1.95 -1.99 -22.55
C LYS A 366 1.30 -0.69 -22.07
N LEU A 367 0.43 -0.12 -22.92
CA LEU A 367 -0.35 1.06 -22.54
C LEU A 367 -1.49 0.64 -21.62
N ALA A 368 -1.30 0.81 -20.33
CA ALA A 368 -2.29 0.45 -19.32
C ALA A 368 -2.13 1.29 -18.06
N VAL A 369 -3.24 1.46 -17.36
CA VAL A 369 -3.23 1.88 -15.95
C VAL A 369 -2.76 0.69 -15.07
N SER A 370 -2.59 0.90 -13.77
CA SER A 370 -1.99 -0.03 -12.84
C SER A 370 -0.46 0.06 -12.82
N LEU A 371 0.18 -0.79 -12.01
CA LEU A 371 1.63 -0.83 -11.78
C LEU A 371 2.00 -2.08 -10.98
N GLY A 372 3.29 -2.38 -10.89
CA GLY A 372 3.83 -3.40 -10.00
C GLY A 372 3.65 -4.84 -10.48
N GLY A 373 3.27 -5.04 -11.76
CA GLY A 373 3.27 -6.34 -12.43
C GLY A 373 4.67 -6.81 -12.81
N THR A 374 4.76 -8.05 -13.31
CA THR A 374 5.98 -8.59 -13.93
C THR A 374 6.27 -7.94 -15.27
N GLU A 375 5.24 -7.44 -15.96
CA GLU A 375 5.33 -6.69 -17.20
C GLU A 375 5.49 -5.20 -16.97
N SER A 376 6.20 -4.53 -17.89
CA SER A 376 6.33 -3.07 -17.90
C SER A 376 5.11 -2.39 -18.48
N LEU A 377 4.61 -1.38 -17.77
CA LEU A 377 3.44 -0.58 -18.14
C LEU A 377 3.79 0.90 -18.28
N ALA A 378 3.11 1.58 -19.21
CA ALA A 378 3.20 3.02 -19.40
C ALA A 378 1.80 3.64 -19.48
N CYS A 379 1.63 4.84 -18.93
CA CYS A 379 0.40 5.61 -19.10
C CYS A 379 0.68 7.12 -19.03
N HIS A 380 -0.31 7.91 -19.49
CA HIS A 380 -0.34 9.36 -19.32
C HIS A 380 -1.21 9.72 -18.11
N PRO A 381 -0.64 10.08 -16.95
CA PRO A 381 -1.43 10.30 -15.72
C PRO A 381 -2.51 11.36 -15.88
N GLY A 382 -2.19 12.47 -16.56
CA GLY A 382 -3.12 13.60 -16.73
C GLY A 382 -4.42 13.24 -17.44
N THR A 383 -4.41 12.26 -18.35
CA THR A 383 -5.61 11.82 -19.10
C THR A 383 -6.18 10.48 -18.64
N THR A 384 -5.54 9.82 -17.68
CA THR A 384 -5.98 8.51 -17.17
C THR A 384 -6.17 8.52 -15.66
N THR A 385 -5.16 8.15 -14.88
CA THR A 385 -5.27 7.96 -13.42
C THR A 385 -5.58 9.22 -12.63
N HIS A 386 -5.26 10.40 -13.16
CA HIS A 386 -5.49 11.72 -12.55
C HIS A 386 -6.43 12.62 -13.38
N SER A 387 -7.16 12.05 -14.35
CA SER A 387 -8.12 12.79 -15.20
C SER A 387 -9.27 13.42 -14.41
N GLY A 388 -9.66 12.82 -13.27
CA GLY A 388 -10.66 13.35 -12.36
C GLY A 388 -10.15 14.48 -11.43
N VAL A 389 -8.85 14.74 -11.41
CA VAL A 389 -8.25 15.82 -10.62
C VAL A 389 -8.33 17.15 -11.41
N PRO A 390 -8.85 18.24 -10.81
CA PRO A 390 -8.91 19.53 -11.49
C PRO A 390 -7.55 20.01 -12.01
N ASN A 391 -7.53 20.69 -13.16
CA ASN A 391 -6.29 21.17 -13.80
C ASN A 391 -5.40 22.01 -12.87
N GLU A 392 -6.01 22.92 -12.09
CA GLU A 392 -5.28 23.75 -11.12
C GLU A 392 -4.55 22.90 -10.07
N VAL A 393 -5.21 21.83 -9.60
CA VAL A 393 -4.61 20.89 -8.66
C VAL A 393 -3.50 20.08 -9.33
N ARG A 394 -3.71 19.58 -10.55
CA ARG A 394 -2.68 18.85 -11.31
C ARG A 394 -1.44 19.71 -11.53
N THR A 395 -1.61 20.97 -11.91
CA THR A 395 -0.51 21.91 -12.08
C THR A 395 0.23 22.14 -10.75
N ARG A 396 -0.51 22.33 -9.65
CA ARG A 396 0.08 22.52 -8.32
C ARG A 396 0.89 21.32 -7.84
N ILE A 397 0.45 20.11 -8.13
CA ILE A 397 1.17 18.87 -7.77
C ILE A 397 2.22 18.45 -8.81
N GLY A 398 2.43 19.24 -9.87
CA GLY A 398 3.47 19.04 -10.88
C GLY A 398 3.16 18.01 -11.97
N VAL A 399 1.93 17.51 -12.08
CA VAL A 399 1.51 16.60 -13.17
C VAL A 399 1.21 17.42 -14.43
N ARG A 400 2.07 17.31 -15.43
CA ARG A 400 2.04 18.06 -16.71
C ARG A 400 1.41 17.24 -17.82
N ASP A 401 1.05 17.91 -18.91
CA ASP A 401 0.59 17.25 -20.15
C ASP A 401 1.72 16.50 -20.87
N THR A 402 2.96 16.68 -20.45
CA THR A 402 4.14 15.96 -20.96
C THR A 402 4.53 14.77 -20.09
N THR A 403 3.84 14.55 -18.96
CA THR A 403 4.22 13.53 -17.99
C THR A 403 3.79 12.14 -18.44
N ILE A 404 4.75 11.23 -18.53
CA ILE A 404 4.56 9.79 -18.77
C ILE A 404 4.97 9.05 -17.49
N ARG A 405 4.10 8.18 -16.97
CA ARG A 405 4.43 7.28 -15.85
C ARG A 405 4.79 5.91 -16.38
N LEU A 406 5.91 5.37 -15.88
CA LEU A 406 6.35 4.00 -16.10
C LEU A 406 6.19 3.16 -14.84
N SER A 407 5.78 1.92 -15.00
CA SER A 407 5.93 0.85 -14.03
C SER A 407 6.84 -0.20 -14.64
N ILE A 408 8.05 -0.29 -14.16
CA ILE A 408 9.08 -1.17 -14.72
C ILE A 408 8.88 -2.59 -14.17
N GLY A 409 8.87 -3.55 -15.09
CA GLY A 409 8.76 -4.98 -14.79
C GLY A 409 10.10 -5.69 -14.71
N ILE A 410 10.06 -7.01 -14.92
CA ILE A 410 11.23 -7.90 -14.76
C ILE A 410 11.86 -8.34 -16.09
N GLU A 411 11.48 -7.73 -17.21
CA GLU A 411 12.06 -7.97 -18.54
C GLU A 411 13.57 -7.71 -18.52
N HIS A 412 14.24 -8.02 -19.63
CA HIS A 412 15.65 -7.63 -19.78
C HIS A 412 15.75 -6.11 -19.91
N PRO A 413 16.58 -5.39 -19.14
CA PRO A 413 16.60 -3.93 -19.14
C PRO A 413 17.03 -3.33 -20.49
N ASP A 414 17.90 -4.01 -21.26
CA ASP A 414 18.32 -3.53 -22.59
C ASP A 414 17.15 -3.50 -23.57
N ASP A 415 16.20 -4.44 -23.47
CA ASP A 415 15.00 -4.45 -24.29
C ASP A 415 14.09 -3.27 -23.96
N LEU A 416 13.95 -2.95 -22.67
CA LEU A 416 13.18 -1.79 -22.20
C LEU A 416 13.81 -0.47 -22.65
N VAL A 417 15.14 -0.35 -22.60
CA VAL A 417 15.88 0.81 -23.11
C VAL A 417 15.73 0.91 -24.62
N ALA A 418 15.84 -0.19 -25.37
CA ALA A 418 15.65 -0.20 -26.81
C ALA A 418 14.24 0.25 -27.21
N ASP A 419 13.21 -0.19 -26.50
CA ASP A 419 11.82 0.22 -26.75
C ASP A 419 11.61 1.72 -26.49
N LEU A 420 12.10 2.25 -25.38
CA LEU A 420 12.05 3.69 -25.11
C LEU A 420 12.88 4.51 -26.10
N SER A 421 14.05 4.01 -26.50
CA SER A 421 14.91 4.70 -27.47
C SER A 421 14.20 4.88 -28.81
N GLN A 422 13.58 3.83 -29.36
CA GLN A 422 12.83 3.92 -30.63
C GLN A 422 11.56 4.76 -30.47
N ALA A 423 10.91 4.77 -29.31
CA ALA A 423 9.70 5.56 -29.06
C ALA A 423 9.98 7.07 -28.93
N LEU A 424 11.17 7.45 -28.46
CA LEU A 424 11.61 8.84 -28.27
C LEU A 424 12.31 9.48 -29.48
N ILE A 425 12.40 8.78 -30.64
CA ILE A 425 12.99 9.35 -31.86
C ILE A 425 12.20 10.60 -32.30
N ALA A 426 12.95 11.70 -32.62
CA ALA A 426 12.35 12.89 -33.20
C ALA A 426 11.79 12.59 -34.60
N HIS A 427 10.71 13.27 -34.99
CA HIS A 427 10.25 13.30 -36.39
C HIS A 427 11.13 14.19 -37.22
#